data_c65ed02555ebdff1fa13cd4ab6f81127
#
_entry.id   c65ed02555ebdff1fa13cd4ab6f81127
#
_cell.length_a   1.000
_cell.length_b   1.000
_cell.length_c   1.000
_cell.angle_alpha   90.00
_cell.angle_beta   90.00
_cell.angle_gamma   90.00
#
_symmetry.space_group_name_H-M   'P 1'
#
loop_
_entity.id
_entity.type
_entity.pdbx_description
1 polymer ?
#
loop_
_entity_poly.entity_id
_entity_poly.type
_entity_poly.pdbx_seq_one_letter_code
_entity_poly.pdbx_strand_id
1 'polypeptide(L)'
;MTQLDEVFDLDLFDRMVNERFVRVQYHPTEPLAIANYTETAVFDKVWNDVTLQCRGLIYNTATLEVVARPFRKFFNHSEGAAPAIGLNAPVTVTDKKDGSLGVLYRMPVSGKWAVATRGSFTSEQAARATVLYLMNYEARFEPRPSLTYLFEIIYPQNRIVVDYGRMADLILLGAVDIRTGKSISPGVIQDEQKPERRWPGPATETFSYRTYGEALAAAPRPGMEGLVVHDLLTDERVKIKQEDYVTLHRLVTGLTSRRVHEAMLAGIDLDEFIAPLPDEFHDWVRGVAADIDFVVREANRAIDRQWHRVVATCEEQSAEGEWPASVSMGLDTGSALTREQRKLFASIAQSETYAWALFARLDGRDYQEKLLKQAEPEIETPQGRTFTEATA
;
A
#
# COMPACT_ATOMS: atom_id res chain seq x y z
N MET A 1 22.28 8.57 -27.58
CA MET A 1 21.09 8.53 -26.68
C MET A 1 20.35 7.24 -27.00
N THR A 2 19.88 6.51 -26.01
CA THR A 2 19.22 5.22 -26.20
C THR A 2 17.74 5.45 -26.52
N GLN A 3 17.26 4.84 -27.60
CA GLN A 3 15.87 4.91 -27.99
C GLN A 3 15.05 3.79 -27.32
N LEU A 4 13.74 3.99 -27.18
CA LEU A 4 12.86 3.03 -26.53
C LEU A 4 12.81 1.68 -27.29
N ASP A 5 12.91 1.70 -28.61
CA ASP A 5 12.97 0.52 -29.48
C ASP A 5 14.27 -0.27 -29.36
N GLU A 6 15.34 0.35 -28.82
CA GLU A 6 16.58 -0.37 -28.45
C GLU A 6 16.46 -1.15 -27.14
N VAL A 7 15.40 -0.90 -26.36
CA VAL A 7 15.16 -1.56 -25.05
C VAL A 7 14.23 -2.76 -25.19
N PHE A 8 13.18 -2.62 -26.00
CA PHE A 8 12.19 -3.67 -26.30
C PHE A 8 11.38 -3.34 -27.55
N ASP A 9 10.65 -4.33 -28.05
CA ASP A 9 9.74 -4.20 -29.20
C ASP A 9 8.58 -3.25 -28.89
N LEU A 10 8.39 -2.20 -29.71
CA LEU A 10 7.34 -1.18 -29.49
C LEU A 10 5.93 -1.72 -29.79
N ASP A 11 5.75 -2.64 -30.73
CA ASP A 11 4.43 -3.24 -30.99
C ASP A 11 3.99 -4.11 -29.81
N LEU A 12 4.95 -4.78 -29.17
CA LEU A 12 4.70 -5.50 -27.94
C LEU A 12 4.38 -4.53 -26.78
N PHE A 13 5.09 -3.39 -26.69
CA PHE A 13 4.83 -2.37 -25.69
C PHE A 13 3.39 -1.82 -25.80
N ASP A 14 2.99 -1.42 -27.01
CA ASP A 14 1.64 -0.90 -27.28
C ASP A 14 0.56 -1.95 -26.94
N ARG A 15 0.82 -3.22 -27.24
CA ARG A 15 -0.06 -4.32 -26.89
C ARG A 15 -0.17 -4.48 -25.37
N MET A 16 0.93 -4.46 -24.61
CA MET A 16 0.93 -4.57 -23.15
C MET A 16 0.23 -3.39 -22.49
N VAL A 17 0.30 -2.20 -23.08
CA VAL A 17 -0.44 -1.02 -22.59
C VAL A 17 -1.93 -1.18 -22.88
N ASN A 18 -2.33 -1.56 -24.09
CA ASN A 18 -3.74 -1.75 -24.49
C ASN A 18 -4.42 -2.87 -23.69
N GLU A 19 -3.71 -3.96 -23.40
CA GLU A 19 -4.16 -5.08 -22.57
C GLU A 19 -4.09 -4.79 -21.06
N ARG A 20 -3.63 -3.58 -20.67
CA ARG A 20 -3.51 -3.12 -19.28
C ARG A 20 -2.50 -3.91 -18.43
N PHE A 21 -1.52 -4.56 -19.05
CA PHE A 21 -0.41 -5.16 -18.34
C PHE A 21 0.71 -4.15 -18.02
N VAL A 22 0.74 -3.04 -18.75
CA VAL A 22 1.59 -1.88 -18.48
C VAL A 22 0.74 -0.64 -18.38
N ARG A 23 1.00 0.18 -17.36
CA ARG A 23 0.41 1.51 -17.20
C ARG A 23 1.48 2.56 -17.52
N VAL A 24 1.06 3.58 -18.26
CA VAL A 24 1.87 4.75 -18.59
C VAL A 24 1.27 5.97 -17.91
N GLN A 25 2.10 6.72 -17.18
CA GLN A 25 1.71 8.00 -16.59
C GLN A 25 2.57 9.11 -17.19
N TYR A 26 1.95 10.24 -17.49
CA TYR A 26 2.62 11.40 -18.09
C TYR A 26 3.05 12.39 -17.01
N HIS A 27 4.20 13.01 -17.22
CA HIS A 27 4.67 14.09 -16.36
C HIS A 27 3.80 15.35 -16.60
N PRO A 28 3.42 16.10 -15.53
CA PRO A 28 2.47 17.20 -15.66
C PRO A 28 2.98 18.39 -16.50
N THR A 29 4.29 18.58 -16.59
CA THR A 29 4.89 19.78 -17.21
C THR A 29 6.07 19.50 -18.16
N GLU A 30 6.60 18.29 -18.17
CA GLU A 30 7.73 17.88 -19.03
C GLU A 30 7.24 16.84 -20.06
N PRO A 31 7.85 16.74 -21.24
CA PRO A 31 7.50 15.71 -22.23
C PRO A 31 8.03 14.34 -21.84
N LEU A 32 7.62 13.84 -20.69
CA LEU A 32 8.05 12.58 -20.12
C LEU A 32 6.88 11.67 -19.82
N ALA A 33 7.11 10.37 -19.95
CA ALA A 33 6.21 9.33 -19.46
C ALA A 33 7.00 8.30 -18.64
N ILE A 34 6.32 7.72 -17.65
CA ILE A 34 6.82 6.61 -16.82
C ILE A 34 5.96 5.38 -17.07
N ALA A 35 6.61 4.27 -17.42
CA ALA A 35 5.96 2.99 -17.66
C ALA A 35 6.21 2.01 -16.51
N ASN A 36 5.13 1.41 -16.00
CA ASN A 36 5.18 0.40 -14.95
C ASN A 36 4.23 -0.75 -15.24
N TYR A 37 4.66 -1.99 -14.94
CA TYR A 37 3.76 -3.14 -14.98
C TYR A 37 2.64 -2.99 -13.94
N THR A 38 1.48 -3.55 -14.22
CA THR A 38 0.29 -3.47 -13.38
C THR A 38 0.14 -4.69 -12.46
N GLU A 39 -0.81 -4.63 -11.53
CA GLU A 39 -1.20 -5.77 -10.71
C GLU A 39 -1.81 -6.89 -11.56
N THR A 40 -2.50 -6.55 -12.65
CA THR A 40 -3.01 -7.54 -13.62
C THR A 40 -1.86 -8.36 -14.20
N ALA A 41 -0.75 -7.71 -14.60
CA ALA A 41 0.44 -8.42 -15.07
C ALA A 41 1.05 -9.35 -13.99
N VAL A 42 0.99 -8.95 -12.72
CA VAL A 42 1.44 -9.78 -11.60
C VAL A 42 0.51 -10.97 -11.38
N PHE A 43 -0.79 -10.75 -11.38
CA PHE A 43 -1.82 -11.77 -11.13
C PHE A 43 -1.82 -12.83 -12.26
N ASP A 44 -1.83 -12.38 -13.52
CA ASP A 44 -1.84 -13.24 -14.70
C ASP A 44 -0.46 -13.78 -15.06
N LYS A 45 0.58 -13.38 -14.32
CA LYS A 45 1.99 -13.78 -14.54
C LYS A 45 2.49 -13.47 -15.95
N VAL A 46 2.06 -12.35 -16.51
CA VAL A 46 2.46 -11.90 -17.84
C VAL A 46 3.84 -11.24 -17.77
N TRP A 47 4.88 -12.07 -17.92
CA TRP A 47 6.27 -11.64 -17.86
C TRP A 47 6.95 -11.84 -19.23
N ASN A 48 7.30 -10.73 -19.85
CA ASN A 48 8.05 -10.65 -21.12
C ASN A 48 9.05 -9.48 -21.03
N ASP A 49 9.80 -9.22 -22.09
CA ASP A 49 10.82 -8.18 -22.07
C ASP A 49 10.26 -6.79 -21.74
N VAL A 50 9.03 -6.48 -22.18
CA VAL A 50 8.36 -5.21 -21.87
C VAL A 50 7.96 -5.14 -20.40
N THR A 51 7.16 -6.08 -19.91
CA THR A 51 6.63 -6.05 -18.54
C THR A 51 7.73 -6.17 -17.49
N LEU A 52 8.81 -6.92 -17.79
CA LEU A 52 9.98 -7.01 -16.93
C LEU A 52 10.76 -5.68 -16.87
N GLN A 53 10.87 -4.96 -17.98
CA GLN A 53 11.61 -3.71 -18.05
C GLN A 53 10.78 -2.52 -17.55
N CYS A 54 9.45 -2.54 -17.75
CA CYS A 54 8.53 -1.52 -17.28
C CYS A 54 8.34 -1.58 -15.76
N ARG A 55 9.32 -1.09 -15.01
CA ARG A 55 9.34 -0.99 -13.55
C ARG A 55 9.80 0.41 -13.12
N GLY A 56 9.16 1.44 -13.69
CA GLY A 56 9.56 2.84 -13.55
C GLY A 56 10.47 3.32 -14.66
N LEU A 57 10.37 2.74 -15.84
CA LEU A 57 11.07 3.18 -17.04
C LEU A 57 10.55 4.55 -17.46
N ILE A 58 11.46 5.53 -17.58
CA ILE A 58 11.12 6.89 -17.98
C ILE A 58 11.66 7.17 -19.38
N TYR A 59 10.80 7.70 -20.25
CA TYR A 59 11.17 8.07 -21.60
C TYR A 59 10.56 9.41 -22.01
N ASN A 60 11.20 10.08 -22.96
CA ASN A 60 10.70 11.32 -23.57
C ASN A 60 9.60 10.99 -24.57
N THR A 61 8.43 11.58 -24.42
CA THR A 61 7.24 11.31 -25.26
C THR A 61 7.33 11.89 -26.66
N ALA A 62 8.20 12.88 -26.89
CA ALA A 62 8.40 13.51 -28.20
C ALA A 62 9.50 12.82 -29.02
N THR A 63 10.53 12.30 -28.36
CA THR A 63 11.72 11.76 -29.04
C THR A 63 11.87 10.24 -28.87
N LEU A 64 11.11 9.61 -27.98
CA LEU A 64 11.22 8.23 -27.54
C LEU A 64 12.58 7.88 -26.92
N GLU A 65 13.36 8.88 -26.53
CA GLU A 65 14.61 8.69 -25.83
C GLU A 65 14.38 8.20 -24.40
N VAL A 66 15.12 7.16 -23.98
CA VAL A 66 15.09 6.67 -22.61
C VAL A 66 15.86 7.60 -21.69
N VAL A 67 15.16 8.19 -20.73
CA VAL A 67 15.70 9.14 -19.74
C VAL A 67 16.15 8.45 -18.47
N ALA A 68 15.42 7.40 -18.04
CA ALA A 68 15.83 6.56 -16.92
C ALA A 68 15.40 5.10 -17.13
N ARG A 69 16.35 4.20 -16.90
CA ARG A 69 16.17 2.75 -17.01
C ARG A 69 16.49 2.08 -15.68
N PRO A 70 15.48 1.74 -14.85
CA PRO A 70 15.69 1.09 -13.56
C PRO A 70 15.99 -0.40 -13.69
N PHE A 71 16.29 -1.06 -12.56
CA PHE A 71 16.40 -2.52 -12.52
C PHE A 71 15.13 -3.16 -13.08
N ARG A 72 15.29 -4.18 -13.92
CA ARG A 72 14.19 -5.03 -14.38
C ARG A 72 13.42 -5.62 -13.17
N LYS A 73 12.18 -6.02 -13.39
CA LYS A 73 11.43 -6.80 -12.39
C LYS A 73 12.22 -8.06 -12.05
N PHE A 74 12.40 -8.31 -10.76
CA PHE A 74 13.02 -9.53 -10.25
C PHE A 74 12.13 -10.12 -9.14
N PHE A 75 12.28 -11.42 -8.90
CA PHE A 75 11.34 -12.27 -8.18
C PHE A 75 11.95 -12.75 -6.85
N ASN A 76 11.12 -13.28 -5.95
CA ASN A 76 11.64 -14.04 -4.83
C ASN A 76 12.28 -15.33 -5.38
N HIS A 77 13.34 -15.76 -4.75
CA HIS A 77 14.12 -16.94 -5.21
C HIS A 77 13.28 -18.21 -5.35
N SER A 78 12.17 -18.31 -4.60
CA SER A 78 11.24 -19.45 -4.61
C SER A 78 10.08 -19.32 -5.60
N GLU A 79 9.96 -18.17 -6.30
CA GLU A 79 8.91 -17.98 -7.31
C GLU A 79 9.28 -18.68 -8.63
N GLY A 80 8.30 -19.32 -9.30
CA GLY A 80 8.53 -20.03 -10.56
C GLY A 80 9.03 -19.15 -11.72
N ALA A 81 8.86 -17.83 -11.62
CA ALA A 81 9.40 -16.85 -12.59
C ALA A 81 10.81 -16.35 -12.23
N ALA A 82 11.40 -16.82 -11.12
CA ALA A 82 12.75 -16.45 -10.75
C ALA A 82 13.78 -17.08 -11.72
N PRO A 83 14.84 -16.34 -12.07
CA PRO A 83 15.92 -16.92 -12.87
C PRO A 83 16.62 -18.05 -12.13
N ALA A 84 17.05 -19.06 -12.86
CA ALA A 84 17.84 -20.17 -12.32
C ALA A 84 19.30 -19.69 -12.11
N ILE A 85 19.65 -19.35 -10.88
CA ILE A 85 21.03 -19.00 -10.51
C ILE A 85 21.73 -20.25 -9.94
N GLY A 86 22.88 -20.61 -10.46
CA GLY A 86 23.66 -21.73 -9.97
C GLY A 86 24.22 -21.47 -8.56
N LEU A 87 24.24 -22.48 -7.69
CA LEU A 87 24.71 -22.32 -6.30
C LEU A 87 26.13 -21.73 -6.17
N ASN A 88 27.00 -22.01 -7.15
CA ASN A 88 28.37 -21.50 -7.21
C ASN A 88 28.52 -20.22 -8.06
N ALA A 89 27.41 -19.65 -8.55
CA ALA A 89 27.45 -18.39 -9.29
C ALA A 89 28.03 -17.28 -8.44
N PRO A 90 28.97 -16.45 -8.96
CA PRO A 90 29.50 -15.30 -8.23
C PRO A 90 28.44 -14.22 -8.13
N VAL A 91 28.22 -13.73 -6.92
CA VAL A 91 27.14 -12.78 -6.64
C VAL A 91 27.64 -11.57 -5.86
N THR A 92 26.90 -10.47 -6.00
CA THR A 92 26.87 -9.39 -5.00
C THR A 92 25.59 -9.50 -4.20
N VAL A 93 25.69 -9.49 -2.88
CA VAL A 93 24.56 -9.60 -1.98
C VAL A 93 24.41 -8.32 -1.20
N THR A 94 23.25 -7.69 -1.28
CA THR A 94 22.95 -6.45 -0.56
C THR A 94 21.76 -6.62 0.37
N ASP A 95 21.71 -5.78 1.41
CA ASP A 95 20.55 -5.68 2.27
C ASP A 95 19.34 -5.21 1.47
N LYS A 96 18.21 -5.91 1.62
CA LYS A 96 16.96 -5.48 1.04
C LYS A 96 16.30 -4.46 1.96
N LYS A 97 16.34 -3.20 1.53
CA LYS A 97 15.68 -2.11 2.24
C LYS A 97 14.17 -2.15 1.98
N ASP A 98 13.41 -1.77 3.00
CA ASP A 98 11.95 -1.78 3.03
C ASP A 98 11.42 -0.33 2.98
N GLY A 99 11.04 0.11 1.80
CA GLY A 99 10.55 1.47 1.53
C GLY A 99 9.96 1.56 0.13
N SER A 100 10.13 2.70 -0.53
CA SER A 100 9.67 2.91 -1.89
C SER A 100 10.84 3.10 -2.86
N LEU A 101 10.78 2.44 -4.03
CA LEU A 101 11.79 2.63 -5.07
C LEU A 101 11.79 4.08 -5.57
N GLY A 102 12.93 4.74 -5.49
CA GLY A 102 13.22 6.03 -6.10
C GLY A 102 14.07 5.88 -7.37
N VAL A 103 13.68 6.57 -8.42
CA VAL A 103 14.37 6.62 -9.71
C VAL A 103 14.80 8.06 -9.96
N LEU A 104 16.10 8.33 -9.92
CA LEU A 104 16.62 9.67 -10.23
C LEU A 104 16.61 9.88 -11.74
N TYR A 105 16.01 10.98 -12.19
CA TYR A 105 15.94 11.34 -13.61
C TYR A 105 16.17 12.82 -13.81
N ARG A 106 16.59 13.19 -15.04
CA ARG A 106 16.77 14.58 -15.43
C ARG A 106 15.61 15.03 -16.30
N MET A 107 14.99 16.13 -15.93
CA MET A 107 13.92 16.76 -16.71
C MET A 107 14.49 17.41 -17.97
N PRO A 108 14.01 17.08 -19.18
CA PRO A 108 14.66 17.52 -20.42
C PRO A 108 14.49 19.02 -20.71
N VAL A 109 13.38 19.65 -20.31
CA VAL A 109 13.12 21.08 -20.57
C VAL A 109 13.78 21.95 -19.50
N SER A 110 13.53 21.66 -18.23
CA SER A 110 14.07 22.47 -17.12
C SER A 110 15.54 22.16 -16.81
N GLY A 111 16.04 21.00 -17.22
CA GLY A 111 17.39 20.52 -16.92
C GLY A 111 17.60 20.08 -15.47
N LYS A 112 16.58 20.18 -14.62
CA LYS A 112 16.65 19.86 -13.18
C LYS A 112 16.58 18.35 -12.95
N TRP A 113 17.14 17.93 -11.83
CA TRP A 113 17.00 16.55 -11.35
C TRP A 113 15.77 16.41 -10.46
N ALA A 114 15.11 15.25 -10.56
CA ALA A 114 13.99 14.87 -9.69
C ALA A 114 14.00 13.36 -9.46
N VAL A 115 13.25 12.90 -8.47
CA VAL A 115 13.08 11.49 -8.16
C VAL A 115 11.63 11.10 -8.42
N ALA A 116 11.43 10.09 -9.26
CA ALA A 116 10.13 9.45 -9.44
C ALA A 116 10.06 8.17 -8.57
N THR A 117 8.85 7.73 -8.24
CA THR A 117 8.63 6.37 -7.76
C THR A 117 8.49 5.40 -8.93
N ARG A 118 8.26 4.13 -8.66
CA ARG A 118 8.09 3.09 -9.67
C ARG A 118 7.00 3.41 -10.72
N GLY A 119 5.96 4.15 -10.37
CA GLY A 119 4.85 4.43 -11.27
C GLY A 119 4.34 5.87 -11.25
N SER A 120 5.03 6.81 -10.58
CA SER A 120 4.54 8.18 -10.46
C SER A 120 5.66 9.21 -10.36
N PHE A 121 5.47 10.34 -11.03
CA PHE A 121 6.29 11.55 -10.88
C PHE A 121 5.82 12.42 -9.70
N THR A 122 4.57 12.29 -9.27
CA THR A 122 3.89 13.24 -8.38
C THR A 122 3.37 12.64 -7.08
N SER A 123 3.64 11.34 -6.82
CA SER A 123 3.28 10.74 -5.53
C SER A 123 3.97 11.47 -4.38
N GLU A 124 3.41 11.37 -3.17
CA GLU A 124 4.00 11.95 -1.97
C GLU A 124 5.46 11.49 -1.80
N GLN A 125 5.72 10.21 -2.02
CA GLN A 125 7.06 9.62 -1.96
C GLN A 125 8.01 10.25 -2.99
N ALA A 126 7.55 10.47 -4.24
CA ALA A 126 8.35 11.11 -5.29
C ALA A 126 8.66 12.58 -4.94
N ALA A 127 7.65 13.32 -4.48
CA ALA A 127 7.81 14.71 -4.04
C ALA A 127 8.79 14.81 -2.86
N ARG A 128 8.62 13.96 -1.84
CA ARG A 128 9.51 13.92 -0.67
C ARG A 128 10.93 13.54 -1.05
N ALA A 129 11.10 12.54 -1.90
CA ALA A 129 12.42 12.11 -2.38
C ALA A 129 13.12 13.19 -3.19
N THR A 130 12.38 13.92 -4.05
CA THR A 130 12.93 15.06 -4.78
C THR A 130 13.41 16.16 -3.84
N VAL A 131 12.63 16.51 -2.82
CA VAL A 131 13.05 17.48 -1.79
C VAL A 131 14.31 17.01 -1.06
N LEU A 132 14.37 15.75 -0.62
CA LEU A 132 15.56 15.18 0.03
C LEU A 132 16.79 15.26 -0.88
N TYR A 133 16.64 14.92 -2.17
CA TYR A 133 17.73 14.99 -3.14
C TYR A 133 18.24 16.45 -3.30
N LEU A 134 17.35 17.40 -3.56
CA LEU A 134 17.71 18.80 -3.79
C LEU A 134 18.37 19.44 -2.55
N MET A 135 17.85 19.16 -1.36
CA MET A 135 18.37 19.75 -0.13
C MET A 135 19.70 19.15 0.31
N ASN A 136 19.87 17.83 0.18
CA ASN A 136 20.99 17.15 0.80
C ASN A 136 22.11 16.76 -0.18
N TYR A 137 21.79 16.60 -1.49
CA TYR A 137 22.68 15.91 -2.42
C TYR A 137 23.02 16.68 -3.69
N GLU A 138 22.10 17.46 -4.26
CA GLU A 138 22.29 18.13 -5.57
C GLU A 138 23.60 18.94 -5.63
N ALA A 139 23.94 19.66 -4.58
CA ALA A 139 25.17 20.50 -4.54
C ALA A 139 26.46 19.67 -4.39
N ARG A 140 26.36 18.38 -4.07
CA ARG A 140 27.52 17.51 -3.72
C ARG A 140 27.65 16.29 -4.61
N PHE A 141 26.71 16.06 -5.50
CA PHE A 141 26.65 14.89 -6.37
C PHE A 141 26.33 15.28 -7.80
N GLU A 142 27.24 14.96 -8.70
CA GLU A 142 27.10 15.12 -10.15
C GLU A 142 26.71 13.78 -10.80
N PRO A 143 25.41 13.48 -10.99
CA PRO A 143 24.98 12.25 -11.61
C PRO A 143 25.49 12.15 -13.07
N ARG A 144 25.96 11.00 -13.48
CA ARG A 144 26.28 10.73 -14.90
C ARG A 144 24.99 10.60 -15.69
N PRO A 145 24.78 11.39 -16.77
CA PRO A 145 23.55 11.32 -17.56
C PRO A 145 23.31 9.96 -18.25
N SER A 146 24.36 9.12 -18.40
CA SER A 146 24.25 7.78 -18.94
C SER A 146 23.78 6.73 -17.94
N LEU A 147 23.63 7.10 -16.66
CA LEU A 147 23.26 6.20 -15.57
C LEU A 147 21.93 6.62 -14.92
N THR A 148 21.13 5.62 -14.61
CA THR A 148 19.96 5.78 -13.75
C THR A 148 20.34 5.36 -12.34
N TYR A 149 20.35 6.28 -11.38
CA TYR A 149 20.60 5.98 -9.98
C TYR A 149 19.30 5.60 -9.30
N LEU A 150 19.35 4.56 -8.46
CA LEU A 150 18.20 3.98 -7.80
C LEU A 150 18.36 4.04 -6.30
N PHE A 151 17.31 4.42 -5.63
CA PHE A 151 17.27 4.60 -4.19
C PHE A 151 16.12 3.83 -3.55
N GLU A 152 16.27 3.48 -2.28
CA GLU A 152 15.13 3.25 -1.42
C GLU A 152 14.79 4.54 -0.68
N ILE A 153 13.57 5.00 -0.82
CA ILE A 153 13.04 6.21 -0.19
C ILE A 153 12.56 5.81 1.19
N ILE A 154 13.27 6.25 2.23
CA ILE A 154 12.95 5.92 3.62
C ILE A 154 12.62 7.20 4.38
N TYR A 155 11.46 7.25 5.00
CA TYR A 155 11.06 8.25 5.98
C TYR A 155 9.94 7.68 6.87
N PRO A 156 9.72 8.20 8.10
CA PRO A 156 8.82 7.56 9.05
C PRO A 156 7.40 7.30 8.53
N GLN A 157 6.82 8.25 7.78
CA GLN A 157 5.46 8.12 7.22
C GLN A 157 5.37 7.15 6.01
N ASN A 158 6.52 6.73 5.46
CA ASN A 158 6.61 5.73 4.37
C ASN A 158 7.00 4.34 4.90
N ARG A 159 6.91 4.10 6.19
CA ARG A 159 7.20 2.80 6.79
C ARG A 159 6.22 1.75 6.26
N ILE A 160 6.73 0.57 5.89
CA ILE A 160 5.93 -0.59 5.52
C ILE A 160 5.93 -1.58 6.69
N VAL A 161 7.07 -2.20 6.99
CA VAL A 161 7.24 -3.12 8.13
C VAL A 161 8.46 -2.72 8.95
N VAL A 162 9.64 -2.61 8.29
CA VAL A 162 10.91 -2.36 8.99
C VAL A 162 10.93 -0.98 9.62
N ASP A 163 11.30 -0.91 10.90
CA ASP A 163 11.46 0.34 11.60
C ASP A 163 12.88 0.90 11.43
N TYR A 164 12.97 2.02 10.73
CA TYR A 164 14.22 2.78 10.58
C TYR A 164 14.31 3.97 11.56
N GLY A 165 13.44 4.04 12.56
CA GLY A 165 13.36 5.11 13.53
C GLY A 165 13.02 6.45 12.86
N ARG A 166 13.83 7.48 13.11
CA ARG A 166 13.62 8.83 12.56
C ARG A 166 14.34 9.07 11.23
N MET A 167 14.87 8.01 10.60
CA MET A 167 15.57 8.16 9.33
C MET A 167 14.64 8.76 8.27
N ALA A 168 15.12 9.78 7.56
CA ALA A 168 14.46 10.35 6.39
C ALA A 168 15.54 10.61 5.33
N ASP A 169 15.74 9.65 4.42
CA ASP A 169 16.87 9.67 3.49
C ASP A 169 16.63 8.85 2.21
N LEU A 170 17.55 8.99 1.26
CA LEU A 170 17.66 8.22 0.03
C LEU A 170 18.81 7.23 0.17
N ILE A 171 18.49 5.95 0.32
CA ILE A 171 19.49 4.88 0.44
C ILE A 171 19.84 4.37 -0.96
N LEU A 172 21.08 4.58 -1.41
CA LEU A 172 21.53 4.12 -2.72
C LEU A 172 21.44 2.60 -2.83
N LEU A 173 20.70 2.11 -3.83
CA LEU A 173 20.58 0.70 -4.18
C LEU A 173 21.55 0.28 -5.29
N GLY A 174 22.01 1.24 -6.08
CA GLY A 174 22.89 1.07 -7.22
C GLY A 174 22.50 1.96 -8.39
N ALA A 175 23.04 1.65 -9.56
CA ALA A 175 22.67 2.33 -10.80
C ALA A 175 22.54 1.34 -11.95
N VAL A 176 21.95 1.80 -13.05
CA VAL A 176 21.83 1.07 -14.30
C VAL A 176 22.37 1.93 -15.45
N ASP A 177 23.25 1.38 -16.29
CA ASP A 177 23.65 2.01 -17.53
C ASP A 177 22.46 2.00 -18.50
N ILE A 178 22.01 3.19 -18.91
CA ILE A 178 20.77 3.35 -19.70
C ILE A 178 20.87 2.59 -21.03
N ARG A 179 22.03 2.63 -21.68
CA ARG A 179 22.23 2.01 -22.99
C ARG A 179 22.25 0.49 -22.93
N THR A 180 23.03 -0.07 -22.02
CA THR A 180 23.23 -1.52 -21.95
C THR A 180 22.25 -2.24 -21.05
N GLY A 181 21.58 -1.53 -20.14
CA GLY A 181 20.76 -2.12 -19.08
C GLY A 181 21.57 -2.77 -17.96
N LYS A 182 22.92 -2.75 -18.04
CA LYS A 182 23.79 -3.37 -17.03
C LYS A 182 23.78 -2.61 -15.71
N SER A 183 23.77 -3.37 -14.66
CA SER A 183 23.72 -2.87 -13.30
C SER A 183 25.09 -2.53 -12.75
N ILE A 184 25.13 -1.50 -11.90
CA ILE A 184 26.31 -1.04 -11.17
C ILE A 184 26.00 -1.12 -9.69
N SER A 185 26.81 -1.86 -8.94
CA SER A 185 26.59 -2.02 -7.49
C SER A 185 26.83 -0.70 -6.73
N PRO A 186 26.20 -0.52 -5.56
CA PRO A 186 26.38 0.70 -4.76
C PRO A 186 27.84 0.92 -4.35
N GLY A 187 28.59 -0.14 -4.07
CA GLY A 187 30.01 -0.04 -3.72
C GLY A 187 30.85 0.60 -4.83
N VAL A 188 30.61 0.22 -6.10
CA VAL A 188 31.31 0.82 -7.25
C VAL A 188 31.04 2.33 -7.36
N ILE A 189 29.82 2.77 -7.03
CA ILE A 189 29.46 4.19 -7.07
C ILE A 189 30.09 4.95 -5.89
N GLN A 190 30.21 4.30 -4.74
CA GLN A 190 30.87 4.87 -3.55
C GLN A 190 32.40 4.90 -3.67
N ASP A 191 33.00 4.01 -4.47
CA ASP A 191 34.43 3.95 -4.72
C ASP A 191 34.85 4.77 -5.97
N GLU A 192 33.93 5.55 -6.57
CA GLU A 192 34.23 6.38 -7.72
C GLU A 192 35.40 7.34 -7.42
N GLN A 193 36.34 7.42 -8.37
CA GLN A 193 37.58 8.19 -8.18
C GLN A 193 37.33 9.71 -8.14
N LYS A 194 36.30 10.18 -8.83
CA LYS A 194 35.89 11.58 -8.82
C LYS A 194 34.96 11.84 -7.64
N PRO A 195 35.38 12.65 -6.64
CA PRO A 195 34.56 12.89 -5.43
C PRO A 195 33.15 13.40 -5.74
N GLU A 196 33.01 14.26 -6.75
CA GLU A 196 31.71 14.84 -7.17
C GLU A 196 30.76 13.80 -7.79
N ARG A 197 31.27 12.68 -8.23
CA ARG A 197 30.50 11.55 -8.80
C ARG A 197 30.26 10.42 -7.82
N ARG A 198 30.87 10.51 -6.66
CA ARG A 198 30.65 9.58 -5.56
C ARG A 198 29.36 9.94 -4.84
N TRP A 199 28.49 8.96 -4.61
CA TRP A 199 27.29 9.19 -3.83
C TRP A 199 27.67 9.58 -2.40
N PRO A 200 27.30 10.79 -1.91
CA PRO A 200 27.69 11.29 -0.61
C PRO A 200 26.76 10.88 0.54
N GLY A 201 25.66 10.18 0.22
CA GLY A 201 24.65 9.73 1.17
C GLY A 201 24.82 8.25 1.55
N PRO A 202 23.85 7.72 2.31
CA PRO A 202 23.86 6.31 2.69
C PRO A 202 23.63 5.41 1.47
N ALA A 203 24.20 4.21 1.55
CA ALA A 203 23.98 3.14 0.57
C ALA A 203 23.53 1.87 1.29
N THR A 204 22.89 0.98 0.56
CA THR A 204 22.54 -0.33 1.10
C THR A 204 23.81 -1.11 1.45
N GLU A 205 23.78 -1.83 2.57
CA GLU A 205 24.89 -2.66 3.03
C GLU A 205 25.17 -3.77 2.02
N THR A 206 26.44 -4.03 1.75
CA THR A 206 26.88 -5.15 0.93
C THR A 206 27.52 -6.21 1.82
N PHE A 207 27.06 -7.45 1.69
CA PHE A 207 27.55 -8.59 2.49
C PHE A 207 28.69 -9.33 1.80
N SER A 208 29.49 -10.02 2.58
CA SER A 208 30.68 -10.76 2.12
C SER A 208 30.38 -12.11 1.47
N TYR A 209 29.10 -12.47 1.24
CA TYR A 209 28.73 -13.68 0.51
C TYR A 209 29.21 -13.60 -0.92
N ARG A 210 29.93 -14.63 -1.38
CA ARG A 210 30.55 -14.66 -2.70
C ARG A 210 29.80 -15.50 -3.72
N THR A 211 29.00 -16.45 -3.24
CA THR A 211 28.22 -17.37 -4.08
C THR A 211 26.73 -17.31 -3.71
N TYR A 212 25.91 -17.71 -4.66
CA TYR A 212 24.47 -17.80 -4.42
C TYR A 212 24.12 -18.80 -3.30
N GLY A 213 24.86 -19.92 -3.23
CA GLY A 213 24.69 -20.91 -2.16
C GLY A 213 24.96 -20.35 -0.77
N GLU A 214 26.00 -19.50 -0.63
CA GLU A 214 26.28 -18.80 0.64
C GLU A 214 25.15 -17.82 1.01
N ALA A 215 24.62 -17.10 0.03
CA ALA A 215 23.49 -16.19 0.27
C ALA A 215 22.22 -16.93 0.71
N LEU A 216 21.94 -18.10 0.15
CA LEU A 216 20.80 -18.95 0.54
C LEU A 216 20.98 -19.54 1.94
N ALA A 217 22.22 -19.84 2.34
CA ALA A 217 22.57 -20.38 3.64
C ALA A 217 22.78 -19.29 4.72
N ALA A 218 22.55 -18.00 4.37
CA ALA A 218 22.70 -16.89 5.29
C ALA A 218 21.81 -17.06 6.53
N ALA A 219 22.36 -16.75 7.71
CA ALA A 219 21.60 -16.77 8.96
C ALA A 219 20.39 -15.82 8.88
N PRO A 220 19.27 -16.15 9.52
CA PRO A 220 18.13 -15.26 9.66
C PRO A 220 18.54 -13.89 10.24
N ARG A 221 17.91 -12.83 9.74
CA ARG A 221 18.14 -11.44 10.17
C ARG A 221 16.81 -10.85 10.67
N PRO A 222 16.43 -11.13 11.93
CA PRO A 222 15.14 -10.68 12.47
C PRO A 222 14.97 -9.16 12.35
N GLY A 223 13.77 -8.72 12.02
CA GLY A 223 13.44 -7.30 11.87
C GLY A 223 13.93 -6.66 10.57
N MET A 224 14.51 -7.43 9.64
CA MET A 224 14.96 -6.96 8.33
C MET A 224 14.13 -7.60 7.21
N GLU A 225 14.00 -6.92 6.05
CA GLU A 225 13.21 -7.48 4.95
C GLU A 225 13.85 -8.71 4.31
N GLY A 226 15.18 -8.71 4.16
CA GLY A 226 15.90 -9.80 3.54
C GLY A 226 17.14 -9.37 2.77
N LEU A 227 17.42 -10.09 1.70
CA LEU A 227 18.58 -9.89 0.83
C LEU A 227 18.16 -9.68 -0.63
N VAL A 228 18.93 -8.89 -1.36
CA VAL A 228 18.91 -8.87 -2.82
C VAL A 228 20.22 -9.50 -3.32
N VAL A 229 20.10 -10.55 -4.11
CA VAL A 229 21.23 -11.24 -4.72
C VAL A 229 21.30 -10.87 -6.19
N HIS A 230 22.44 -10.40 -6.62
CA HIS A 230 22.76 -10.03 -8.00
C HIS A 230 23.82 -10.97 -8.56
N ASP A 231 23.45 -11.75 -9.58
CA ASP A 231 24.38 -12.62 -10.32
C ASP A 231 25.26 -11.77 -11.23
N LEU A 232 26.57 -11.86 -11.03
CA LEU A 232 27.56 -11.07 -11.76
C LEU A 232 27.80 -11.57 -13.19
N LEU A 233 27.37 -12.79 -13.51
CA LEU A 233 27.54 -13.38 -14.87
C LEU A 233 26.38 -12.99 -15.79
N THR A 234 25.17 -13.04 -15.29
CA THR A 234 23.93 -12.84 -16.07
C THR A 234 23.30 -11.48 -15.91
N ASP A 235 23.71 -10.70 -14.89
CA ASP A 235 23.08 -9.48 -14.41
C ASP A 235 21.66 -9.70 -13.83
N GLU A 236 21.26 -10.95 -13.61
CA GLU A 236 19.96 -11.30 -13.03
C GLU A 236 19.93 -11.08 -11.51
N ARG A 237 18.72 -10.90 -10.98
CA ARG A 237 18.51 -10.68 -9.54
C ARG A 237 17.42 -11.57 -8.99
N VAL A 238 17.58 -11.94 -7.73
CA VAL A 238 16.53 -12.55 -6.91
C VAL A 238 16.46 -11.89 -5.54
N LYS A 239 15.32 -12.03 -4.89
CA LYS A 239 15.11 -11.63 -3.48
C LYS A 239 15.08 -12.87 -2.61
N ILE A 240 15.71 -12.79 -1.45
CA ILE A 240 15.57 -13.77 -0.37
C ILE A 240 14.93 -13.00 0.80
N LYS A 241 13.63 -13.18 1.01
CA LYS A 241 12.90 -12.52 2.09
C LYS A 241 12.95 -13.32 3.37
N GLN A 242 13.01 -12.64 4.51
CA GLN A 242 12.91 -13.28 5.83
C GLN A 242 11.47 -13.75 6.08
N GLU A 243 11.30 -14.89 6.74
CA GLU A 243 9.97 -15.47 7.01
C GLU A 243 9.14 -14.59 7.96
N ASP A 244 9.77 -14.07 9.01
CA ASP A 244 9.15 -13.13 9.95
C ASP A 244 8.67 -11.86 9.25
N TYR A 245 9.50 -11.27 8.36
CA TYR A 245 9.10 -10.14 7.55
C TYR A 245 7.89 -10.47 6.64
N VAL A 246 7.90 -11.62 5.96
CA VAL A 246 6.79 -12.01 5.08
C VAL A 246 5.50 -12.13 5.88
N THR A 247 5.56 -12.69 7.09
CA THR A 247 4.41 -12.82 7.99
C THR A 247 3.91 -11.44 8.42
N LEU A 248 4.79 -10.58 8.93
CA LEU A 248 4.46 -9.22 9.34
C LEU A 248 3.93 -8.37 8.18
N HIS A 249 4.56 -8.46 7.01
CA HIS A 249 4.11 -7.74 5.82
C HIS A 249 2.67 -8.10 5.44
N ARG A 250 2.30 -9.41 5.49
CA ARG A 250 0.92 -9.84 5.21
C ARG A 250 -0.07 -9.30 6.24
N LEU A 251 0.30 -9.30 7.51
CA LEU A 251 -0.53 -8.75 8.58
C LEU A 251 -0.74 -7.25 8.40
N VAL A 252 0.33 -6.49 8.20
CA VAL A 252 0.29 -5.02 8.10
C VAL A 252 -0.39 -4.55 6.81
N THR A 253 -0.06 -5.13 5.66
CA THR A 253 -0.69 -4.74 4.37
C THR A 253 -2.13 -5.22 4.24
N GLY A 254 -2.53 -6.25 4.99
CA GLY A 254 -3.91 -6.71 5.12
C GLY A 254 -4.70 -5.97 6.20
N LEU A 255 -4.06 -5.11 7.00
CA LEU A 255 -4.73 -4.38 8.08
C LEU A 255 -5.45 -3.15 7.53
N THR A 256 -6.77 -3.17 7.59
CA THR A 256 -7.65 -2.10 7.14
C THR A 256 -8.74 -1.86 8.16
N SER A 257 -9.35 -0.67 8.15
CA SER A 257 -10.54 -0.37 8.95
C SER A 257 -11.67 -1.38 8.73
N ARG A 258 -11.83 -1.83 7.48
CA ARG A 258 -12.79 -2.89 7.13
C ARG A 258 -12.46 -4.22 7.83
N ARG A 259 -11.19 -4.59 7.89
CA ARG A 259 -10.72 -5.81 8.57
C ARG A 259 -11.01 -5.77 10.09
N VAL A 260 -10.86 -4.59 10.71
CA VAL A 260 -11.24 -4.37 12.10
C VAL A 260 -12.75 -4.54 12.28
N HIS A 261 -13.54 -3.93 11.41
CA HIS A 261 -15.01 -4.07 11.41
C HIS A 261 -15.47 -5.51 11.21
N GLU A 262 -14.86 -6.26 10.28
CA GLU A 262 -15.12 -7.69 10.06
C GLU A 262 -14.82 -8.52 11.32
N ALA A 263 -13.74 -8.22 12.04
CA ALA A 263 -13.38 -8.88 13.30
C ALA A 263 -14.43 -8.58 14.39
N MET A 264 -14.88 -7.34 14.51
CA MET A 264 -15.95 -6.96 15.45
C MET A 264 -17.26 -7.67 15.11
N LEU A 265 -17.63 -7.78 13.82
CA LEU A 265 -18.81 -8.54 13.37
C LEU A 265 -18.71 -10.03 13.68
N ALA A 266 -17.52 -10.59 13.60
CA ALA A 266 -17.26 -11.98 13.94
C ALA A 266 -17.22 -12.25 15.47
N GLY A 267 -17.30 -11.18 16.30
CA GLY A 267 -17.21 -11.28 17.75
C GLY A 267 -15.80 -11.64 18.25
N ILE A 268 -14.77 -11.38 17.42
CA ILE A 268 -13.37 -11.62 17.82
C ILE A 268 -13.00 -10.56 18.86
N ASP A 269 -12.39 -11.01 19.96
CA ASP A 269 -11.85 -10.10 20.98
C ASP A 269 -10.79 -9.19 20.38
N LEU A 270 -10.85 -7.88 20.70
CA LEU A 270 -9.97 -6.90 20.11
C LEU A 270 -8.51 -7.10 20.51
N ASP A 271 -8.24 -7.54 21.75
CA ASP A 271 -6.88 -7.81 22.22
C ASP A 271 -6.32 -9.07 21.56
N GLU A 272 -7.16 -10.09 21.30
CA GLU A 272 -6.78 -11.25 20.50
C GLU A 272 -6.48 -10.87 19.04
N PHE A 273 -7.28 -9.97 18.46
CA PHE A 273 -7.06 -9.48 17.08
C PHE A 273 -5.74 -8.72 16.94
N ILE A 274 -5.38 -7.89 17.91
CA ILE A 274 -4.16 -7.06 17.87
C ILE A 274 -2.90 -7.80 18.30
N ALA A 275 -3.02 -8.88 19.08
CA ALA A 275 -1.86 -9.58 19.65
C ALA A 275 -0.76 -9.99 18.63
N PRO A 276 -1.07 -10.42 17.38
CA PRO A 276 -0.03 -10.74 16.38
C PRO A 276 0.52 -9.53 15.64
N LEU A 277 -0.04 -8.33 15.84
CA LEU A 277 0.40 -7.10 15.17
C LEU A 277 1.55 -6.44 15.93
N PRO A 278 2.45 -5.71 15.24
CA PRO A 278 3.40 -4.83 15.92
C PRO A 278 2.71 -3.77 16.78
N ASP A 279 3.30 -3.44 17.92
CA ASP A 279 2.71 -2.56 18.95
C ASP A 279 2.26 -1.19 18.41
N GLU A 280 2.97 -0.64 17.43
CA GLU A 280 2.65 0.65 16.82
C GLU A 280 1.29 0.68 16.08
N PHE A 281 0.73 -0.49 15.74
CA PHE A 281 -0.58 -0.57 15.07
C PHE A 281 -1.74 -0.77 16.07
N HIS A 282 -1.43 -1.10 17.33
CA HIS A 282 -2.45 -1.37 18.34
C HIS A 282 -3.37 -0.17 18.58
N ASP A 283 -2.79 1.03 18.72
CA ASP A 283 -3.57 2.26 18.94
C ASP A 283 -4.44 2.61 17.74
N TRP A 284 -3.94 2.40 16.53
CA TRP A 284 -4.75 2.63 15.32
C TRP A 284 -5.95 1.67 15.26
N VAL A 285 -5.76 0.37 15.54
CA VAL A 285 -6.86 -0.62 15.56
C VAL A 285 -7.89 -0.25 16.63
N ARG A 286 -7.42 0.11 17.84
CA ARG A 286 -8.32 0.55 18.92
C ARG A 286 -9.08 1.82 18.55
N GLY A 287 -8.43 2.76 17.85
CA GLY A 287 -9.06 3.97 17.33
C GLY A 287 -10.18 3.63 16.35
N VAL A 288 -9.92 2.83 15.34
CA VAL A 288 -10.93 2.37 14.37
C VAL A 288 -12.10 1.67 15.06
N ALA A 289 -11.83 0.76 16.00
CA ALA A 289 -12.88 0.07 16.76
C ALA A 289 -13.71 1.05 17.57
N ALA A 290 -13.08 2.05 18.22
CA ALA A 290 -13.77 3.08 18.98
C ALA A 290 -14.66 3.97 18.11
N ASP A 291 -14.23 4.29 16.88
CA ASP A 291 -15.03 5.07 15.92
C ASP A 291 -16.26 4.28 15.46
N ILE A 292 -16.10 2.99 15.15
CA ILE A 292 -17.22 2.08 14.82
C ILE A 292 -18.20 2.02 16.00
N ASP A 293 -17.71 1.80 17.21
CA ASP A 293 -18.53 1.79 18.42
C ASP A 293 -19.23 3.11 18.67
N PHE A 294 -18.58 4.23 18.36
CA PHE A 294 -19.20 5.55 18.47
C PHE A 294 -20.40 5.67 17.51
N VAL A 295 -20.24 5.26 16.24
CA VAL A 295 -21.33 5.27 15.25
C VAL A 295 -22.50 4.40 15.72
N VAL A 296 -22.23 3.20 16.22
CA VAL A 296 -23.26 2.29 16.76
C VAL A 296 -23.97 2.90 17.98
N ARG A 297 -23.23 3.51 18.89
CA ARG A 297 -23.82 4.20 20.06
C ARG A 297 -24.71 5.37 19.66
N GLU A 298 -24.27 6.19 18.71
CA GLU A 298 -25.09 7.32 18.23
C GLU A 298 -26.37 6.83 17.52
N ALA A 299 -26.27 5.75 16.73
CA ALA A 299 -27.46 5.13 16.14
C ALA A 299 -28.44 4.61 17.21
N ASN A 300 -27.94 3.93 18.24
CA ASN A 300 -28.77 3.48 19.37
C ASN A 300 -29.46 4.65 20.09
N ARG A 301 -28.74 5.74 20.35
CA ARG A 301 -29.33 6.97 20.92
C ARG A 301 -30.41 7.55 20.00
N ALA A 302 -30.21 7.53 18.69
CA ALA A 302 -31.21 7.99 17.74
C ALA A 302 -32.45 7.09 17.75
N ILE A 303 -32.26 5.76 17.80
CA ILE A 303 -33.35 4.79 17.91
C ILE A 303 -34.15 5.02 19.21
N ASP A 304 -33.47 5.24 20.33
CA ASP A 304 -34.16 5.54 21.62
C ASP A 304 -34.99 6.79 21.51
N ARG A 305 -34.44 7.88 20.93
CA ARG A 305 -35.24 9.13 20.73
C ARG A 305 -36.42 8.89 19.81
N GLN A 306 -36.26 8.14 18.71
CA GLN A 306 -37.35 7.81 17.80
C GLN A 306 -38.41 6.93 18.46
N TRP A 307 -37.97 5.91 19.23
CA TRP A 307 -38.87 5.06 19.99
C TRP A 307 -39.77 5.88 20.90
N HIS A 308 -39.20 6.73 21.77
CA HIS A 308 -39.97 7.55 22.69
C HIS A 308 -40.95 8.51 21.98
N ARG A 309 -40.51 9.09 20.85
CA ARG A 309 -41.40 9.96 20.04
C ARG A 309 -42.58 9.19 19.45
N VAL A 310 -42.29 8.04 18.83
CA VAL A 310 -43.33 7.19 18.22
C VAL A 310 -44.31 6.71 19.25
N VAL A 311 -43.85 6.24 20.40
CA VAL A 311 -44.72 5.79 21.51
C VAL A 311 -45.55 6.93 22.05
N ALA A 312 -45.00 8.09 22.32
CA ALA A 312 -45.75 9.26 22.77
C ALA A 312 -46.86 9.65 21.76
N THR A 313 -46.54 9.64 20.46
CA THR A 313 -47.55 9.92 19.43
C THR A 313 -48.64 8.85 19.38
N CYS A 314 -48.28 7.58 19.62
CA CYS A 314 -49.27 6.50 19.73
C CYS A 314 -50.16 6.66 20.95
N GLU A 315 -49.63 7.06 22.10
CA GLU A 315 -50.41 7.35 23.32
C GLU A 315 -51.43 8.48 23.11
N GLU A 316 -51.02 9.57 22.45
CA GLU A 316 -51.88 10.70 22.11
C GLU A 316 -53.00 10.35 21.11
N GLN A 317 -52.75 9.44 20.18
CA GLN A 317 -53.67 9.09 19.10
C GLN A 317 -54.47 7.80 19.37
N SER A 318 -54.19 7.09 20.46
CA SER A 318 -54.86 5.83 20.79
C SER A 318 -56.30 6.06 21.18
N ALA A 319 -57.24 5.53 20.41
CA ALA A 319 -58.66 5.55 20.72
C ALA A 319 -59.12 4.37 21.61
N GLU A 320 -58.27 3.35 21.78
CA GLU A 320 -58.56 2.12 22.52
C GLU A 320 -57.71 1.97 23.79
N GLY A 321 -58.19 2.55 24.91
CA GLY A 321 -57.57 2.32 26.20
C GLY A 321 -56.18 2.92 26.39
N GLU A 322 -55.62 2.76 27.60
CA GLU A 322 -54.28 3.24 27.90
C GLU A 322 -53.21 2.41 27.16
N TRP A 323 -52.22 3.11 26.63
CA TRP A 323 -51.03 2.47 26.04
C TRP A 323 -50.23 1.75 27.14
N PRO A 324 -49.77 0.48 26.95
CA PRO A 324 -49.10 -0.22 28.02
C PRO A 324 -47.84 0.50 28.49
N ALA A 325 -47.77 0.83 29.77
CA ALA A 325 -46.59 1.53 30.35
C ALA A 325 -45.29 0.74 30.18
N SER A 326 -45.36 -0.61 30.15
CA SER A 326 -44.20 -1.46 29.89
C SER A 326 -43.60 -1.20 28.51
N VAL A 327 -44.41 -0.96 27.49
CA VAL A 327 -43.97 -0.63 26.14
C VAL A 327 -43.41 0.79 26.09
N SER A 328 -44.05 1.75 26.77
CA SER A 328 -43.55 3.12 26.86
C SER A 328 -42.19 3.21 27.53
N MET A 329 -41.94 2.39 28.55
CA MET A 329 -40.65 2.29 29.24
C MET A 329 -39.63 1.46 28.49
N GLY A 330 -40.00 0.81 27.37
CA GLY A 330 -39.09 -0.12 26.63
C GLY A 330 -38.75 -1.37 27.40
N LEU A 331 -39.54 -1.73 28.43
CA LEU A 331 -39.33 -2.90 29.31
C LEU A 331 -40.02 -4.16 28.77
N ASP A 332 -40.96 -4.02 27.83
CA ASP A 332 -41.72 -5.12 27.24
C ASP A 332 -41.71 -4.99 25.70
N THR A 333 -41.80 -6.15 25.07
CA THR A 333 -42.03 -6.25 23.63
C THR A 333 -43.51 -5.89 23.33
N GLY A 334 -43.79 -5.55 22.10
CA GLY A 334 -45.16 -5.23 21.69
C GLY A 334 -46.17 -6.38 21.82
N SER A 335 -45.85 -7.48 22.56
CA SER A 335 -46.77 -8.58 22.84
C SER A 335 -48.02 -8.13 23.60
N ALA A 336 -47.91 -7.07 24.42
CA ALA A 336 -49.03 -6.47 25.16
C ALA A 336 -49.93 -5.59 24.28
N LEU A 337 -49.54 -5.27 23.02
CA LEU A 337 -50.30 -4.40 22.14
C LEU A 337 -51.41 -5.13 21.41
N THR A 338 -52.61 -4.47 21.33
CA THR A 338 -53.70 -4.90 20.47
C THR A 338 -53.31 -4.81 18.99
N ARG A 339 -54.06 -5.44 18.09
CA ARG A 339 -53.84 -5.37 16.66
C ARG A 339 -53.94 -3.93 16.13
N GLU A 340 -54.86 -3.12 16.65
CA GLU A 340 -55.04 -1.72 16.24
C GLU A 340 -53.92 -0.84 16.75
N GLN A 341 -53.44 -1.03 17.99
CA GLN A 341 -52.26 -0.34 18.53
C GLN A 341 -51.00 -0.67 17.71
N ARG A 342 -50.81 -1.92 17.31
CA ARG A 342 -49.69 -2.30 16.42
C ARG A 342 -49.77 -1.63 15.04
N LYS A 343 -50.97 -1.48 14.46
CA LYS A 343 -51.15 -0.77 13.20
C LYS A 343 -50.85 0.72 13.36
N LEU A 344 -51.29 1.34 14.44
CA LEU A 344 -51.00 2.73 14.75
C LEU A 344 -49.49 2.94 14.88
N PHE A 345 -48.80 2.11 15.67
CA PHE A 345 -47.35 2.16 15.79
C PHE A 345 -46.69 2.04 14.40
N ALA A 346 -47.07 1.08 13.59
CA ALA A 346 -46.52 0.87 12.27
C ALA A 346 -46.70 2.09 11.34
N SER A 347 -47.89 2.73 11.37
CA SER A 347 -48.16 3.90 10.54
C SER A 347 -47.32 5.13 10.91
N ILE A 348 -46.90 5.25 12.17
CA ILE A 348 -46.03 6.35 12.64
C ILE A 348 -44.56 5.97 12.44
N ALA A 349 -44.15 4.78 12.89
CA ALA A 349 -42.77 4.34 12.87
C ALA A 349 -42.15 4.21 11.47
N GLN A 350 -42.96 3.89 10.42
CA GLN A 350 -42.47 3.71 9.05
C GLN A 350 -41.77 4.94 8.46
N SER A 351 -42.05 6.13 8.95
CA SER A 351 -41.43 7.40 8.51
C SER A 351 -40.10 7.70 9.21
N GLU A 352 -39.72 6.94 10.24
CA GLU A 352 -38.50 7.16 10.98
C GLU A 352 -37.29 6.54 10.28
N THR A 353 -36.14 7.17 10.47
CA THR A 353 -34.87 6.72 9.86
C THR A 353 -34.50 5.29 10.23
N TYR A 354 -34.77 4.91 11.49
CA TYR A 354 -34.49 3.57 12.00
C TYR A 354 -35.75 2.71 12.18
N ALA A 355 -36.76 2.90 11.32
CA ALA A 355 -38.04 2.17 11.39
C ALA A 355 -37.83 0.66 11.60
N TRP A 356 -36.90 0.05 10.89
CA TRP A 356 -36.58 -1.38 10.99
C TRP A 356 -36.11 -1.78 12.41
N ALA A 357 -35.35 -0.93 13.10
CA ALA A 357 -34.90 -1.17 14.47
C ALA A 357 -36.07 -0.98 15.47
N LEU A 358 -36.94 0.01 15.23
CA LEU A 358 -38.15 0.20 16.04
C LEU A 358 -39.07 -1.01 15.96
N PHE A 359 -39.25 -1.60 14.77
CA PHE A 359 -40.03 -2.84 14.62
C PHE A 359 -39.32 -4.03 15.27
N ALA A 360 -38.00 -4.15 15.14
CA ALA A 360 -37.25 -5.22 15.80
C ALA A 360 -37.42 -5.12 17.33
N ARG A 361 -37.28 -3.91 17.90
CA ARG A 361 -37.49 -3.64 19.33
C ARG A 361 -38.90 -3.96 19.75
N LEU A 362 -39.91 -3.57 18.97
CA LEU A 362 -41.31 -3.87 19.25
C LEU A 362 -41.58 -5.38 19.31
N ASP A 363 -40.88 -6.15 18.47
CA ASP A 363 -41.01 -7.60 18.41
C ASP A 363 -40.05 -8.35 19.36
N GLY A 364 -39.27 -7.64 20.17
CA GLY A 364 -38.28 -8.22 21.09
C GLY A 364 -37.10 -8.91 20.39
N ARG A 365 -36.83 -8.52 19.13
CA ARG A 365 -35.72 -9.05 18.36
C ARG A 365 -34.48 -8.18 18.53
N ASP A 366 -33.32 -8.83 18.61
CA ASP A 366 -32.05 -8.13 18.60
C ASP A 366 -31.79 -7.47 17.24
N TYR A 367 -31.25 -6.26 17.26
CA TYR A 367 -30.90 -5.49 16.07
C TYR A 367 -29.46 -4.95 16.09
N GLN A 368 -28.68 -5.28 17.13
CA GLN A 368 -27.32 -4.75 17.32
C GLN A 368 -26.37 -5.23 16.20
N GLU A 369 -26.43 -6.50 15.80
CA GLU A 369 -25.62 -7.02 14.68
C GLU A 369 -25.90 -6.25 13.38
N LYS A 370 -27.17 -5.91 13.12
CA LYS A 370 -27.53 -5.16 11.92
C LYS A 370 -27.02 -3.70 12.00
N LEU A 371 -27.04 -3.09 13.17
CA LEU A 371 -26.44 -1.77 13.40
C LEU A 371 -24.94 -1.81 13.15
N LEU A 372 -24.26 -2.79 13.69
CA LEU A 372 -22.82 -2.98 13.49
C LEU A 372 -22.51 -3.18 12.01
N LYS A 373 -23.29 -3.98 11.27
CA LYS A 373 -23.15 -4.11 9.81
C LYS A 373 -23.29 -2.80 9.04
N GLN A 374 -24.18 -1.90 9.50
CA GLN A 374 -24.38 -0.58 8.88
C GLN A 374 -23.32 0.44 9.26
N ALA A 375 -22.54 0.20 10.31
CA ALA A 375 -21.43 1.02 10.74
C ALA A 375 -20.12 0.70 10.02
N GLU A 376 -20.19 0.16 8.78
CA GLU A 376 -19.01 -0.12 7.97
C GLU A 376 -18.22 1.17 7.72
N PRO A 377 -16.94 1.25 8.14
CA PRO A 377 -16.12 2.43 7.96
C PRO A 377 -15.65 2.58 6.51
N GLU A 378 -15.24 3.79 6.13
CA GLU A 378 -14.43 3.98 4.93
C GLU A 378 -13.14 3.15 5.04
N ILE A 379 -12.65 2.64 3.90
CA ILE A 379 -11.48 1.77 3.90
C ILE A 379 -10.22 2.61 4.09
N GLU A 380 -9.64 2.53 5.26
CA GLU A 380 -8.37 3.16 5.63
C GLU A 380 -7.33 2.11 6.03
N THR A 381 -6.07 2.49 5.97
CA THR A 381 -4.94 1.72 6.47
C THR A 381 -4.20 2.52 7.56
N PRO A 382 -3.39 1.89 8.41
CA PRO A 382 -2.59 2.61 9.42
C PRO A 382 -1.68 3.71 8.86
N GLN A 383 -1.33 3.62 7.57
CA GLN A 383 -0.50 4.61 6.86
C GLN A 383 -1.32 5.75 6.23
N GLY A 384 -2.64 5.81 6.45
CA GLY A 384 -3.53 6.82 5.87
C GLY A 384 -3.79 6.66 4.38
N ARG A 385 -3.45 5.50 3.79
CA ARG A 385 -3.74 5.20 2.38
C ARG A 385 -5.17 4.71 2.25
N THR A 386 -6.00 5.38 1.47
CA THR A 386 -7.26 4.81 1.02
C THR A 386 -6.97 3.66 0.04
N PHE A 387 -7.71 2.57 0.11
CA PHE A 387 -7.49 1.35 -0.69
C PHE A 387 -7.63 1.59 -2.20
N THR A 388 -8.22 2.68 -2.63
CA THR A 388 -8.31 3.12 -4.03
C THR A 388 -6.95 3.48 -4.63
N GLU A 389 -5.91 3.74 -3.82
CA GLU A 389 -4.55 4.05 -4.29
C GLU A 389 -3.57 2.87 -4.15
N ALA A 390 -3.87 1.87 -3.32
CA ALA A 390 -2.99 0.72 -3.10
C ALA A 390 -3.21 -0.43 -4.10
N THR A 391 -4.37 -0.46 -4.77
CA THR A 391 -4.73 -1.44 -5.82
C THR A 391 -4.75 -0.83 -7.22
N ALA A 392 -4.34 0.41 -7.37
CA ALA A 392 -4.27 1.08 -8.66
C ALA A 392 -2.84 1.06 -9.26
#